data_2570ecb7eee36b640ed15fe6e22cfacc
#
_entry.id   2570ecb7eee36b640ed15fe6e22cfacc
#
_cell.length_a   1.000
_cell.length_b   1.000
_cell.length_c   1.000
_cell.angle_alpha   90.00
_cell.angle_beta   90.00
_cell.angle_gamma   90.00
#
_symmetry.space_group_name_H-M   'P 1'
#
loop_
_entity.id
_entity.type
_entity.pdbx_description
1 polymer ?
#
loop_
_entity_poly.entity_id
_entity_poly.type
_entity_poly.pdbx_seq_one_letter_code
_entity_poly.pdbx_strand_id
1 'polypeptide(L)'
;MAISSIQITTLLLFLFVIADEIIAQERNFAVTNEKNCNDLSNSFDSLQNALETLRETRFALTQNFNIKRKKGLKSGEYYSCDSQVGYLVILIDESYSIYFNVPKSDWDVLISSNDPEFFIRQEISKKYVRLE
;
A
#
# COMPACT_ATOMS: atom_id res chain seq x y z
N MET A 1 -37.04 -28.85 43.10
CA MET A 1 -35.88 -28.04 43.46
C MET A 1 -36.20 -26.59 43.15
N ALA A 2 -36.38 -25.76 44.15
CA ALA A 2 -36.56 -24.31 43.94
C ALA A 2 -35.18 -23.66 43.86
N ILE A 3 -34.84 -23.15 42.69
CA ILE A 3 -33.66 -22.31 42.52
C ILE A 3 -33.97 -21.01 43.21
N SER A 4 -33.23 -20.65 44.29
CA SER A 4 -33.49 -19.45 45.04
C SER A 4 -33.29 -18.23 44.16
N SER A 5 -34.16 -17.25 44.26
CA SER A 5 -34.11 -15.98 43.49
C SER A 5 -32.77 -15.21 43.61
N ILE A 6 -32.00 -15.51 44.66
CA ILE A 6 -30.67 -14.95 44.93
C ILE A 6 -29.63 -15.46 43.92
N GLN A 7 -29.71 -16.72 43.47
CA GLN A 7 -28.78 -17.27 42.47
C GLN A 7 -29.01 -16.71 41.07
N ILE A 8 -30.24 -16.39 40.72
CA ILE A 8 -30.56 -15.80 39.41
C ILE A 8 -30.05 -14.37 39.32
N THR A 9 -30.17 -13.62 40.42
CA THR A 9 -29.69 -12.21 40.45
C THR A 9 -28.17 -12.12 40.35
N THR A 10 -27.44 -13.03 40.97
CA THR A 10 -25.96 -13.07 40.90
C THR A 10 -25.47 -13.46 39.49
N LEU A 11 -26.18 -14.34 38.82
CA LEU A 11 -25.85 -14.74 37.45
C LEU A 11 -26.09 -13.64 36.44
N LEU A 12 -27.17 -12.86 36.59
CA LEU A 12 -27.47 -11.70 35.75
C LEU A 12 -26.46 -10.56 35.95
N LEU A 13 -25.99 -10.31 37.19
CA LEU A 13 -24.94 -9.32 37.44
C LEU A 13 -23.60 -9.72 36.82
N PHE A 14 -23.27 -11.00 36.80
CA PHE A 14 -22.04 -11.49 36.15
C PHE A 14 -22.08 -11.32 34.62
N LEU A 15 -23.23 -11.48 33.98
CA LEU A 15 -23.40 -11.28 32.55
C LEU A 15 -23.27 -9.81 32.13
N PHE A 16 -23.67 -8.87 32.98
CA PHE A 16 -23.51 -7.44 32.72
C PHE A 16 -22.05 -6.97 32.81
N VAL A 17 -21.25 -7.53 33.71
CA VAL A 17 -19.85 -7.17 33.87
C VAL A 17 -19.01 -7.64 32.67
N ILE A 18 -19.35 -8.82 32.10
CA ILE A 18 -18.64 -9.35 30.92
C ILE A 18 -18.95 -8.53 29.65
N ALA A 19 -20.14 -7.97 29.54
CA ALA A 19 -20.53 -7.16 28.40
C ALA A 19 -19.75 -5.82 28.33
N ASP A 20 -19.41 -5.22 29.46
CA ASP A 20 -18.64 -3.97 29.50
C ASP A 20 -17.15 -4.17 29.13
N GLU A 21 -16.56 -5.32 29.40
CA GLU A 21 -15.18 -5.60 29.01
C GLU A 21 -15.02 -5.86 27.51
N ILE A 22 -16.04 -6.40 26.84
CA ILE A 22 -15.98 -6.66 25.39
C ILE A 22 -16.06 -5.36 24.58
N ILE A 23 -16.76 -4.36 25.08
CA ILE A 23 -16.89 -3.05 24.41
C ILE A 23 -15.62 -2.20 24.54
N ALA A 24 -14.81 -2.43 25.58
CA ALA A 24 -13.57 -1.69 25.79
C ALA A 24 -12.42 -2.13 24.85
N GLN A 25 -12.47 -3.32 24.28
CA GLN A 25 -11.45 -3.83 23.35
C GLN A 25 -11.58 -3.34 21.91
N GLU A 26 -12.75 -2.84 21.50
CA GLU A 26 -12.94 -2.30 20.13
C GLU A 26 -12.40 -0.87 19.94
N ARG A 27 -11.91 -0.19 20.97
CA ARG A 27 -11.45 1.20 20.88
C ARG A 27 -9.95 1.37 20.66
N ASN A 28 -9.18 0.31 20.62
CA ASN A 28 -7.76 0.35 20.27
C ASN A 28 -7.51 -0.09 18.82
N PHE A 29 -8.35 0.32 17.88
CA PHE A 29 -7.89 0.45 16.52
C PHE A 29 -6.84 1.57 16.54
N ALA A 30 -5.58 1.15 16.46
CA ALA A 30 -4.50 2.06 16.22
C ALA A 30 -4.92 2.99 15.08
N VAL A 31 -5.00 4.28 15.36
CA VAL A 31 -4.99 5.30 14.32
C VAL A 31 -3.65 5.07 13.63
N THR A 32 -3.64 4.25 12.60
CA THR A 32 -2.52 4.21 11.68
C THR A 32 -2.42 5.61 11.14
N ASN A 33 -1.34 6.31 11.46
CA ASN A 33 -1.00 7.57 10.84
C ASN A 33 -0.73 7.27 9.36
N GLU A 34 -1.81 7.12 8.58
CA GLU A 34 -1.73 7.01 7.14
C GLU A 34 -1.11 8.31 6.63
N LYS A 35 0.10 8.21 6.11
CA LYS A 35 0.76 9.34 5.48
C LYS A 35 -0.09 9.79 4.30
N ASN A 36 -0.38 11.09 4.27
CA ASN A 36 -1.06 11.66 3.11
C ASN A 36 -0.05 11.84 1.98
N CYS A 37 -0.44 11.49 0.79
CA CYS A 37 0.32 11.66 -0.43
C CYS A 37 0.86 13.09 -0.63
N ASN A 38 0.11 14.13 -0.23
CA ASN A 38 0.53 15.52 -0.33
C ASN A 38 1.69 15.90 0.60
N ASP A 39 1.95 15.07 1.62
CA ASP A 39 3.01 15.28 2.61
C ASP A 39 4.32 14.55 2.22
N LEU A 40 4.33 13.88 1.07
CA LEU A 40 5.53 13.20 0.58
C LEU A 40 6.58 14.22 0.15
N SER A 41 7.79 14.06 0.67
CA SER A 41 8.94 14.81 0.17
C SER A 41 9.30 14.33 -1.25
N ASN A 42 9.79 15.25 -2.07
CA ASN A 42 10.28 14.92 -3.41
C ASN A 42 11.64 14.22 -3.39
N SER A 43 12.18 13.94 -2.22
CA SER A 43 13.46 13.27 -2.01
C SER A 43 13.33 12.17 -0.96
N PHE A 44 13.94 11.04 -1.23
CA PHE A 44 14.03 9.91 -0.31
C PHE A 44 15.50 9.66 0.04
N ASP A 45 15.75 9.25 1.28
CA ASP A 45 17.11 9.00 1.77
C ASP A 45 17.74 7.74 1.15
N SER A 46 16.90 6.78 0.79
CA SER A 46 17.31 5.52 0.18
C SER A 46 16.17 4.88 -0.60
N LEU A 47 16.51 3.94 -1.47
CA LEU A 47 15.54 3.12 -2.20
C LEU A 47 14.59 2.37 -1.25
N GLN A 48 15.15 1.76 -0.18
CA GLN A 48 14.36 1.03 0.80
C GLN A 48 13.35 1.95 1.52
N ASN A 49 13.79 3.12 1.96
CA ASN A 49 12.93 4.12 2.58
C ASN A 49 11.83 4.59 1.64
N ALA A 50 12.15 4.80 0.37
CA ALA A 50 11.19 5.18 -0.66
C ALA A 50 10.11 4.09 -0.87
N LEU A 51 10.52 2.82 -1.01
CA LEU A 51 9.60 1.70 -1.19
C LEU A 51 8.63 1.55 -0.01
N GLU A 52 9.14 1.60 1.21
CA GLU A 52 8.32 1.54 2.42
C GLU A 52 7.35 2.73 2.48
N THR A 53 7.83 3.94 2.26
CA THR A 53 7.02 5.15 2.29
C THR A 53 5.90 5.12 1.24
N LEU A 54 6.20 4.72 0.00
CA LEU A 54 5.19 4.61 -1.06
C LEU A 54 4.11 3.59 -0.72
N ARG A 55 4.48 2.44 -0.16
CA ARG A 55 3.53 1.36 0.18
C ARG A 55 2.66 1.68 1.39
N GLU A 56 3.13 2.51 2.31
CA GLU A 56 2.41 2.96 3.50
C GLU A 56 1.57 4.22 3.29
N THR A 57 1.78 4.93 2.19
CA THR A 57 1.09 6.18 1.88
C THR A 57 -0.23 5.91 1.18
N ARG A 58 -1.24 6.71 1.51
CA ARG A 58 -2.54 6.68 0.82
C ARG A 58 -2.48 7.53 -0.44
N PHE A 59 -2.65 6.90 -1.60
CA PHE A 59 -2.72 7.56 -2.90
C PHE A 59 -4.15 7.60 -3.45
N ALA A 60 -4.42 8.57 -4.30
CA ALA A 60 -5.69 8.64 -5.05
C ALA A 60 -5.79 7.50 -6.07
N LEU A 61 -4.66 7.10 -6.66
CA LEU A 61 -4.57 6.00 -7.60
C LEU A 61 -3.39 5.09 -7.24
N THR A 62 -3.67 3.81 -7.09
CA THR A 62 -2.66 2.74 -6.96
C THR A 62 -3.00 1.62 -7.91
N GLN A 63 -2.07 1.24 -8.78
CA GLN A 63 -2.22 0.13 -9.71
C GLN A 63 -0.94 -0.72 -9.72
N ASN A 64 -1.05 -1.99 -10.06
CA ASN A 64 0.10 -2.89 -10.15
C ASN A 64 -0.13 -4.00 -11.17
N PHE A 65 0.98 -4.61 -11.58
CA PHE A 65 0.98 -5.87 -12.32
C PHE A 65 2.10 -6.79 -11.81
N ASN A 66 1.91 -8.08 -11.99
CA ASN A 66 2.91 -9.10 -11.69
C ASN A 66 3.04 -10.06 -12.86
N ILE A 67 4.27 -10.40 -13.20
CA ILE A 67 4.61 -11.37 -14.25
C ILE A 67 5.36 -12.53 -13.60
N LYS A 68 4.84 -13.75 -13.77
CA LYS A 68 5.49 -14.96 -13.27
C LYS A 68 6.61 -15.36 -14.21
N ARG A 69 7.84 -14.92 -13.93
CA ARG A 69 9.05 -15.33 -14.64
C ARG A 69 10.27 -15.34 -13.73
N LYS A 70 11.29 -16.10 -14.10
CA LYS A 70 12.53 -16.22 -13.30
C LYS A 70 13.49 -15.04 -13.52
N LYS A 71 13.53 -14.49 -14.74
CA LYS A 71 14.42 -13.39 -15.14
C LYS A 71 13.63 -12.30 -15.86
N GLY A 72 14.16 -11.09 -15.83
CA GLY A 72 13.59 -9.92 -16.47
C GLY A 72 12.56 -9.21 -15.62
N LEU A 73 11.63 -8.52 -16.26
CA LEU A 73 10.58 -7.76 -15.59
C LEU A 73 9.63 -8.68 -14.81
N LYS A 74 9.51 -8.45 -13.50
CA LYS A 74 8.67 -9.24 -12.59
C LYS A 74 7.42 -8.50 -12.15
N SER A 75 7.52 -7.22 -11.86
CA SER A 75 6.37 -6.41 -11.40
C SER A 75 6.53 -4.94 -11.68
N GLY A 76 5.41 -4.24 -11.68
CA GLY A 76 5.32 -2.80 -11.65
C GLY A 76 4.22 -2.35 -10.70
N GLU A 77 4.48 -1.25 -10.01
CA GLU A 77 3.54 -0.58 -9.12
C GLU A 77 3.48 0.90 -9.52
N TYR A 78 2.29 1.46 -9.60
CA TYR A 78 2.09 2.87 -9.92
C TYR A 78 1.31 3.56 -8.83
N TYR A 79 1.82 4.68 -8.35
CA TYR A 79 1.27 5.47 -7.26
C TYR A 79 1.11 6.92 -7.68
N SER A 80 -0.09 7.46 -7.61
CA SER A 80 -0.38 8.84 -7.98
C SER A 80 -1.29 9.55 -7.00
N CYS A 81 -0.92 10.79 -6.66
CA CYS A 81 -1.71 11.66 -5.79
C CYS A 81 -2.89 12.31 -6.50
N ASP A 82 -2.78 12.59 -7.80
CA ASP A 82 -3.74 13.33 -8.62
C ASP A 82 -4.32 12.51 -9.78
N SER A 83 -3.94 11.24 -9.90
CA SER A 83 -4.31 10.33 -11.00
C SER A 83 -3.76 10.74 -12.38
N GLN A 84 -2.82 11.68 -12.43
CA GLN A 84 -2.21 12.17 -13.68
C GLN A 84 -0.71 11.93 -13.75
N VAL A 85 0.01 12.17 -12.66
CA VAL A 85 1.46 11.99 -12.55
C VAL A 85 1.76 11.25 -11.26
N GLY A 86 2.76 10.38 -11.27
CA GLY A 86 3.07 9.60 -10.09
C GLY A 86 4.45 8.95 -10.07
N TYR A 87 4.60 8.01 -9.16
CA TYR A 87 5.77 7.18 -8.97
C TYR A 87 5.56 5.85 -9.67
N LEU A 88 6.55 5.39 -10.40
CA LEU A 88 6.57 4.06 -11.01
C LEU A 88 7.66 3.22 -10.35
N VAL A 89 7.25 2.16 -9.68
CA VAL A 89 8.15 1.18 -9.05
C VAL A 89 8.25 -0.04 -9.97
N ILE A 90 9.45 -0.40 -10.35
CA ILE A 90 9.72 -1.52 -11.25
C ILE A 90 10.65 -2.52 -10.57
N LEU A 91 10.34 -3.80 -10.69
CA LEU A 91 11.20 -4.90 -10.29
C LEU A 91 11.65 -5.67 -11.54
N ILE A 92 12.95 -5.57 -11.84
CA ILE A 92 13.60 -6.36 -12.90
C ILE A 92 14.66 -7.24 -12.24
N ASP A 93 14.60 -8.53 -12.52
CA ASP A 93 15.36 -9.55 -11.80
C ASP A 93 15.08 -9.47 -10.29
N GLU A 94 16.05 -9.03 -9.49
CA GLU A 94 15.91 -8.84 -8.05
C GLU A 94 16.15 -7.38 -7.62
N SER A 95 16.20 -6.45 -8.58
CA SER A 95 16.49 -5.05 -8.36
C SER A 95 15.28 -4.16 -8.56
N TYR A 96 14.96 -3.37 -7.54
CA TYR A 96 13.94 -2.33 -7.64
C TYR A 96 14.52 -1.03 -8.20
N SER A 97 13.70 -0.33 -8.97
CA SER A 97 13.92 1.04 -9.41
C SER A 97 12.65 1.84 -9.24
N ILE A 98 12.77 3.09 -8.82
CA ILE A 98 11.65 4.02 -8.70
C ILE A 98 11.88 5.17 -9.67
N TYR A 99 10.92 5.41 -10.55
CA TYR A 99 10.91 6.54 -11.47
C TYR A 99 9.94 7.60 -10.98
N PHE A 100 10.36 8.86 -11.01
CA PHE A 100 9.61 10.01 -10.52
C PHE A 100 8.89 10.74 -11.64
N ASN A 101 7.75 11.34 -11.32
CA ASN A 101 6.97 12.16 -12.24
C ASN A 101 6.58 11.47 -13.54
N VAL A 102 6.22 10.20 -13.46
CA VAL A 102 5.76 9.40 -14.60
C VAL A 102 4.28 9.70 -14.85
N PRO A 103 3.90 10.17 -16.07
CA PRO A 103 2.51 10.37 -16.41
C PRO A 103 1.71 9.07 -16.40
N LYS A 104 0.43 9.16 -16.02
CA LYS A 104 -0.51 8.02 -16.08
C LYS A 104 -0.59 7.43 -17.48
N SER A 105 -0.48 8.27 -18.53
CA SER A 105 -0.46 7.82 -19.92
C SER A 105 0.69 6.87 -20.23
N ASP A 106 1.88 7.09 -19.67
CA ASP A 106 3.01 6.18 -19.85
C ASP A 106 2.81 4.86 -19.08
N TRP A 107 2.18 4.90 -17.91
CA TRP A 107 1.74 3.70 -17.23
C TRP A 107 0.74 2.89 -18.07
N ASP A 108 -0.24 3.54 -18.67
CA ASP A 108 -1.24 2.88 -19.52
C ASP A 108 -0.61 2.22 -20.76
N VAL A 109 0.38 2.86 -21.37
CA VAL A 109 1.18 2.27 -22.45
C VAL A 109 1.95 1.06 -21.95
N LEU A 110 2.58 1.16 -20.78
CA LEU A 110 3.37 0.08 -20.18
C LEU A 110 2.53 -1.18 -19.97
N ILE A 111 1.36 -1.07 -19.33
CA ILE A 111 0.50 -2.22 -19.02
C ILE A 111 -0.18 -2.82 -20.26
N SER A 112 -0.32 -2.07 -21.34
CA SER A 112 -0.88 -2.52 -22.62
C SER A 112 0.20 -2.98 -23.63
N SER A 113 1.47 -2.80 -23.30
CA SER A 113 2.59 -3.16 -24.19
C SER A 113 2.75 -4.68 -24.32
N ASN A 114 3.06 -5.15 -25.53
CA ASN A 114 3.44 -6.55 -25.78
C ASN A 114 4.82 -6.89 -25.22
N ASP A 115 5.70 -5.89 -25.08
CA ASP A 115 7.02 -6.00 -24.46
C ASP A 115 7.23 -4.85 -23.46
N PRO A 116 6.67 -4.96 -22.26
CA PRO A 116 6.76 -3.91 -21.24
C PRO A 116 8.20 -3.67 -20.77
N GLU A 117 9.04 -4.68 -20.71
CA GLU A 117 10.45 -4.53 -20.32
C GLU A 117 11.22 -3.68 -21.32
N PHE A 118 11.02 -3.91 -22.61
CA PHE A 118 11.61 -3.10 -23.67
C PHE A 118 11.14 -1.63 -23.57
N PHE A 119 9.86 -1.40 -23.31
CA PHE A 119 9.32 -0.05 -23.13
C PHE A 119 9.96 0.66 -21.93
N ILE A 120 10.14 -0.02 -20.80
CA ILE A 120 10.83 0.52 -19.64
C ILE A 120 12.27 0.91 -20.00
N ARG A 121 13.01 0.03 -20.63
CA ARG A 121 14.43 0.25 -20.96
C ARG A 121 14.65 1.32 -22.03
N GLN A 122 13.76 1.43 -22.99
CA GLN A 122 13.92 2.34 -24.13
C GLN A 122 13.26 3.70 -23.93
N GLU A 123 12.14 3.75 -23.21
CA GLU A 123 11.35 4.97 -23.04
C GLU A 123 11.42 5.51 -21.62
N ILE A 124 10.96 4.74 -20.63
CA ILE A 124 10.85 5.21 -19.25
C ILE A 124 12.22 5.59 -18.67
N SER A 125 13.22 4.71 -18.78
CA SER A 125 14.54 4.93 -18.18
C SER A 125 15.30 6.13 -18.77
N LYS A 126 14.95 6.55 -19.98
CA LYS A 126 15.57 7.71 -20.65
C LYS A 126 14.89 9.05 -20.35
N LYS A 127 13.61 9.00 -19.98
CA LYS A 127 12.79 10.21 -19.78
C LYS A 127 12.74 10.67 -18.33
N TYR A 128 12.80 9.75 -17.38
CA TYR A 128 12.48 10.04 -15.97
C TYR A 128 13.67 9.84 -15.05
N VAL A 129 13.73 10.67 -14.02
CA VAL A 129 14.69 10.53 -12.92
C VAL A 129 14.43 9.22 -12.19
N ARG A 130 15.49 8.49 -11.90
CA ARG A 130 15.46 7.16 -11.28
C ARG A 130 16.21 7.13 -9.95
N LEU A 131 15.64 6.42 -8.98
CA LEU A 131 16.29 5.99 -7.75
C LEU A 131 16.51 4.47 -7.80
N GLU A 132 17.74 4.03 -7.56
CA GLU A 132 18.15 2.62 -7.52
C GLU A 132 18.82 2.29 -6.18
#